data_00e898aad9e4e10c332c2a1d7d0c6ae3
#
_entry.id   00e898aad9e4e10c332c2a1d7d0c6ae3
#
_cell.length_a   1.000
_cell.length_b   1.000
_cell.length_c   1.000
_cell.angle_alpha   90.00
_cell.angle_beta   90.00
_cell.angle_gamma   90.00
#
_symmetry.space_group_name_H-M   'P 1'
#
loop_
_entity.id
_entity.type
_entity.pdbx_description
1 polymer ?
#
loop_
_entity_poly.entity_id
_entity_poly.type
_entity_poly.pdbx_seq_one_letter_code
_entity_poly.pdbx_strand_id
1 'polypeptide(L)'
;VGSEMCIRDSPYSPGIQTGNMVFLSGQLGIDPATGKMPEGVEAQAKQSLANVEALLTAAGATFADVVKTTVYLADIADFAAVNEIYASKFEAPFPARSAFQVAALPAGGLVEIEVVAAL
;
A
#
# COMPACT_ATOMS: atom_id res chain seq x y z
N VAL A 1 -0.92 4.96 22.52
CA VAL A 1 -1.06 4.66 21.48
C VAL A 1 -0.05 3.87 20.74
N GLY A 2 0.14 3.13 20.41
CA GLY A 2 1.00 2.36 19.86
C GLY A 2 0.62 1.70 18.74
N SER A 3 1.27 0.73 18.43
CA SER A 3 1.04 0.02 17.30
C SER A 3 0.64 -1.35 17.62
N GLU A 4 -0.60 -1.52 17.65
CA GLU A 4 -1.15 -2.82 17.85
C GLU A 4 -0.91 -3.73 16.70
N MET A 5 -0.46 -3.18 15.57
CA MET A 5 -0.21 -3.96 14.38
C MET A 5 1.24 -4.38 14.25
N CYS A 6 2.08 -3.95 15.16
CA CYS A 6 3.48 -4.27 15.10
C CYS A 6 3.69 -5.67 15.65
N ILE A 7 3.87 -6.63 14.79
CA ILE A 7 4.05 -8.00 15.20
C ILE A 7 5.42 -8.52 14.86
N ARG A 8 6.30 -7.68 14.37
CA ARG A 8 7.65 -8.08 14.02
C ARG A 8 8.62 -7.46 14.95
N ASP A 9 9.73 -8.15 15.15
CA ASP A 9 10.76 -7.68 16.02
C ASP A 9 11.90 -6.97 15.30
N SER A 10 11.80 -6.79 13.99
CA SER A 10 12.75 -5.97 13.27
C SER A 10 12.38 -4.51 13.44
N PRO A 11 13.25 -3.55 13.06
CA PRO A 11 12.90 -2.13 13.16
C PRO A 11 11.88 -1.71 12.12
N TYR A 12 10.75 -2.39 12.10
CA TYR A 12 9.73 -2.20 11.08
C TYR A 12 8.37 -2.60 11.63
N SER A 13 7.38 -1.76 11.45
CA SER A 13 6.00 -2.06 11.78
C SER A 13 5.17 -1.99 10.51
N PRO A 14 4.27 -2.95 10.28
CA PRO A 14 3.37 -2.87 9.13
C PRO A 14 2.46 -1.65 9.21
N GLY A 15 2.11 -1.22 10.42
CA GLY A 15 1.28 -0.04 10.59
C GLY A 15 1.35 0.47 12.01
N ILE A 16 1.07 1.77 12.14
CA ILE A 16 1.05 2.46 13.43
C ILE A 16 -0.26 3.22 13.51
N GLN A 17 -0.95 3.10 14.63
CA GLN A 17 -2.12 3.91 14.90
C GLN A 17 -1.82 4.90 16.02
N THR A 18 -2.15 6.16 15.78
CA THR A 18 -2.04 7.20 16.80
C THR A 18 -3.31 8.02 16.75
N GLY A 19 -4.06 8.03 17.87
CA GLY A 19 -5.38 8.65 17.88
C GLY A 19 -6.28 7.97 16.86
N ASN A 20 -6.84 8.78 15.96
CA ASN A 20 -7.68 8.24 14.90
C ASN A 20 -6.92 8.09 13.57
N MET A 21 -5.60 8.24 13.58
CA MET A 21 -4.80 8.15 12.36
C MET A 21 -4.10 6.81 12.30
N VAL A 22 -4.10 6.22 11.11
CA VAL A 22 -3.43 4.94 10.84
C VAL A 22 -2.43 5.17 9.72
N PHE A 23 -1.16 4.87 10.01
CA PHE A 23 -0.07 5.00 9.04
C PHE A 23 0.41 3.61 8.68
N LEU A 24 0.25 3.23 7.42
CA LEU A 24 0.71 1.91 6.97
C LEU A 24 2.03 2.05 6.25
N SER A 25 2.93 1.11 6.51
CA SER A 25 4.15 1.00 5.72
C SER A 25 3.81 0.66 4.29
N GLY A 26 4.68 1.06 3.36
CA GLY A 26 4.49 0.74 1.95
C GLY A 26 4.38 -0.76 1.72
N GLN A 27 3.48 -1.14 0.84
CA GLN A 27 3.24 -2.55 0.53
C GLN A 27 3.68 -2.86 -0.89
N LEU A 28 4.67 -3.73 -1.00
CA LEU A 28 5.01 -4.36 -2.27
C LEU A 28 3.97 -5.41 -2.59
N GLY A 29 3.95 -5.85 -3.84
CA GLY A 29 3.04 -6.91 -4.25
C GLY A 29 3.51 -8.29 -3.86
N ILE A 30 3.93 -8.47 -2.61
CA ILE A 30 4.39 -9.76 -2.12
C ILE A 30 3.18 -10.55 -1.62
N ASP A 31 3.01 -11.75 -2.15
CA ASP A 31 1.96 -12.65 -1.69
C ASP A 31 2.35 -13.17 -0.31
N PRO A 32 1.58 -12.88 0.74
CA PRO A 32 1.95 -13.31 2.08
C PRO A 32 1.94 -14.82 2.26
N ALA A 33 1.24 -15.55 1.41
CA ALA A 33 1.19 -17.00 1.51
C ALA A 33 2.47 -17.66 0.99
N THR A 34 3.14 -17.04 0.02
CA THR A 34 4.32 -17.63 -0.60
C THR A 34 5.59 -16.85 -0.37
N GLY A 35 5.48 -15.57 0.01
CA GLY A 35 6.63 -14.68 0.15
C GLY A 35 7.18 -14.21 -1.17
N LYS A 36 6.45 -14.42 -2.27
CA LYS A 36 6.93 -14.09 -3.61
C LYS A 36 6.03 -13.05 -4.27
N MET A 37 6.59 -12.33 -5.23
CA MET A 37 5.83 -11.38 -6.03
C MET A 37 5.42 -12.04 -7.34
N PRO A 38 4.18 -11.81 -7.80
CA PRO A 38 3.80 -12.28 -9.13
C PRO A 38 4.54 -11.50 -10.20
N GLU A 39 4.54 -12.00 -11.42
CA GLU A 39 5.17 -11.34 -12.53
C GLU A 39 4.27 -10.25 -13.11
N GLY A 40 4.88 -9.14 -13.46
CA GLY A 40 4.17 -8.04 -14.10
C GLY A 40 3.64 -7.03 -13.10
N VAL A 41 3.64 -5.76 -13.56
CA VAL A 41 3.26 -4.66 -12.67
C VAL A 41 1.80 -4.70 -12.31
N GLU A 42 0.93 -5.18 -13.21
CA GLU A 42 -0.49 -5.23 -12.91
C GLU A 42 -0.80 -6.22 -11.80
N ALA A 43 -0.22 -7.42 -11.87
CA ALA A 43 -0.41 -8.42 -10.83
C ALA A 43 0.18 -7.94 -9.51
N GLN A 44 1.34 -7.28 -9.56
CA GLN A 44 1.95 -6.75 -8.35
C GLN A 44 1.12 -5.62 -7.76
N ALA A 45 0.51 -4.77 -8.58
CA ALA A 45 -0.35 -3.70 -8.08
C ALA A 45 -1.60 -4.27 -7.38
N LYS A 46 -2.19 -5.30 -7.97
CA LYS A 46 -3.35 -5.95 -7.35
C LYS A 46 -2.98 -6.55 -6.01
N GLN A 47 -1.85 -7.22 -5.93
CA GLN A 47 -1.41 -7.83 -4.67
C GLN A 47 -1.03 -6.77 -3.64
N SER A 48 -0.38 -5.69 -4.07
CA SER A 48 -0.04 -4.59 -3.18
C SER A 48 -1.30 -4.02 -2.53
N LEU A 49 -2.33 -3.75 -3.34
CA LEU A 49 -3.59 -3.21 -2.83
C LEU A 49 -4.33 -4.22 -1.95
N ALA A 50 -4.22 -5.51 -2.24
CA ALA A 50 -4.79 -6.53 -1.37
C ALA A 50 -4.09 -6.54 -0.01
N ASN A 51 -2.77 -6.35 0.00
CA ASN A 51 -2.01 -6.27 1.24
C ASN A 51 -2.39 -5.02 2.04
N VAL A 52 -2.58 -3.89 1.35
CA VAL A 52 -3.05 -2.67 1.98
C VAL A 52 -4.44 -2.90 2.61
N GLU A 53 -5.32 -3.54 1.87
CA GLU A 53 -6.67 -3.81 2.37
C GLU A 53 -6.65 -4.68 3.62
N ALA A 54 -5.80 -5.70 3.64
CA ALA A 54 -5.69 -6.57 4.81
C ALA A 54 -5.24 -5.79 6.04
N LEU A 55 -4.28 -4.89 5.86
CA LEU A 55 -3.80 -4.06 6.96
C LEU A 55 -4.85 -3.06 7.42
N LEU A 56 -5.59 -2.46 6.48
CA LEU A 56 -6.68 -1.55 6.82
C LEU A 56 -7.75 -2.29 7.63
N THR A 57 -8.13 -3.48 7.18
CA THR A 57 -9.13 -4.28 7.87
C THR A 57 -8.66 -4.61 9.30
N ALA A 58 -7.39 -4.96 9.46
CA ALA A 58 -6.85 -5.26 10.78
C ALA A 58 -6.90 -4.04 11.70
N ALA A 59 -6.85 -2.84 11.14
CA ALA A 59 -6.93 -1.60 11.91
C ALA A 59 -8.37 -1.12 12.10
N GLY A 60 -9.35 -1.82 11.54
CA GLY A 60 -10.74 -1.41 11.63
C GLY A 60 -11.12 -0.34 10.61
N ALA A 61 -10.38 -0.26 9.51
CA ALA A 61 -10.58 0.74 8.48
C ALA A 61 -10.90 0.09 7.14
N THR A 62 -11.31 0.91 6.19
CA THR A 62 -11.54 0.49 4.82
C THR A 62 -10.87 1.49 3.89
N PHE A 63 -10.90 1.22 2.58
CA PHE A 63 -10.38 2.18 1.61
C PHE A 63 -11.08 3.54 1.70
N ALA A 64 -12.34 3.57 2.16
CA ALA A 64 -13.07 4.82 2.31
C ALA A 64 -12.46 5.74 3.38
N ASP A 65 -11.68 5.18 4.29
CA ASP A 65 -11.03 5.94 5.35
C ASP A 65 -9.67 6.48 4.94
N VAL A 66 -9.16 6.08 3.78
CA VAL A 66 -7.83 6.49 3.33
C VAL A 66 -7.88 7.96 2.89
N VAL A 67 -6.96 8.77 3.44
CA VAL A 67 -6.92 10.20 3.13
C VAL A 67 -5.70 10.57 2.30
N LYS A 68 -4.67 9.74 2.28
CA LYS A 68 -3.45 10.02 1.52
C LYS A 68 -2.83 8.73 1.06
N THR A 69 -2.38 8.71 -0.19
CA THR A 69 -1.63 7.59 -0.73
C THR A 69 -0.35 8.08 -1.39
N THR A 70 0.63 7.20 -1.45
CA THR A 70 1.84 7.40 -2.24
C THR A 70 2.09 6.15 -3.04
N VAL A 71 2.26 6.31 -4.35
CA VAL A 71 2.51 5.21 -5.27
C VAL A 71 3.93 5.35 -5.80
N TYR A 72 4.76 4.37 -5.51
CA TYR A 72 6.15 4.33 -5.96
C TYR A 72 6.24 3.34 -7.11
N LEU A 73 6.82 3.76 -8.22
CA LEU A 73 6.93 2.93 -9.42
C LEU A 73 8.40 2.73 -9.77
N ALA A 74 8.75 1.52 -10.18
CA ALA A 74 10.07 1.27 -10.73
C ALA A 74 10.22 1.91 -12.10
N ASP A 75 9.12 2.08 -12.83
CA ASP A 75 9.12 2.71 -14.15
C ASP A 75 7.84 3.53 -14.30
N ILE A 76 7.98 4.83 -14.54
CA ILE A 76 6.82 5.71 -14.65
C ILE A 76 5.94 5.34 -15.85
N ALA A 77 6.48 4.61 -16.82
CA ALA A 77 5.69 4.14 -17.95
C ALA A 77 4.57 3.19 -17.52
N ASP A 78 4.68 2.61 -16.33
CA ASP A 78 3.65 1.72 -15.80
C ASP A 78 2.50 2.48 -15.11
N PHE A 79 2.57 3.81 -15.04
CA PHE A 79 1.60 4.57 -14.27
C PHE A 79 0.17 4.33 -14.72
N ALA A 80 -0.09 4.33 -16.02
CA ALA A 80 -1.46 4.20 -16.53
C ALA A 80 -2.07 2.85 -16.12
N ALA A 81 -1.29 1.77 -16.25
CA ALA A 81 -1.77 0.45 -15.89
C ALA A 81 -2.05 0.33 -14.39
N VAL A 82 -1.14 0.86 -13.57
CA VAL A 82 -1.31 0.84 -12.12
C VAL A 82 -2.48 1.71 -11.71
N ASN A 83 -2.63 2.87 -12.34
CA ASN A 83 -3.69 3.81 -12.00
C ASN A 83 -5.07 3.22 -12.23
N GLU A 84 -5.22 2.41 -13.26
CA GLU A 84 -6.50 1.76 -13.54
C GLU A 84 -6.88 0.80 -12.42
N ILE A 85 -5.91 0.03 -11.96
CA ILE A 85 -6.14 -0.92 -10.86
C ILE A 85 -6.38 -0.16 -9.56
N TYR A 86 -5.59 0.88 -9.29
CA TYR A 86 -5.73 1.73 -8.12
C TYR A 86 -7.14 2.34 -8.08
N ALA A 87 -7.60 2.89 -9.20
CA ALA A 87 -8.90 3.56 -9.25
C ALA A 87 -10.05 2.61 -8.91
N SER A 88 -9.88 1.32 -9.16
CA SER A 88 -10.94 0.36 -8.88
C SER A 88 -11.17 0.16 -7.38
N LYS A 89 -10.26 0.64 -6.53
CA LYS A 89 -10.36 0.45 -5.09
C LYS A 89 -10.89 1.68 -4.36
N PHE A 90 -10.98 2.82 -5.01
CA PHE A 90 -11.36 4.07 -4.34
C PHE A 90 -12.58 4.69 -5.01
N GLU A 91 -13.36 5.41 -4.21
CA GLU A 91 -14.51 6.17 -4.68
C GLU A 91 -14.36 7.61 -4.23
N ALA A 92 -15.06 8.50 -4.90
CA ALA A 92 -15.01 9.91 -4.53
C ALA A 92 -15.62 10.10 -3.13
N PRO A 93 -15.06 10.99 -2.33
CA PRO A 93 -13.88 11.80 -2.61
C PRO A 93 -12.61 10.97 -2.55
N PHE A 94 -11.78 11.10 -3.56
CA PHE A 94 -10.55 10.33 -3.64
C PHE A 94 -9.51 10.86 -2.64
N PRO A 95 -8.62 10.00 -2.13
CA PRO A 95 -7.55 10.48 -1.26
C PRO A 95 -6.57 11.34 -2.04
N ALA A 96 -5.87 12.22 -1.32
CA ALA A 96 -4.74 12.94 -1.90
C ALA A 96 -3.68 11.92 -2.29
N ARG A 97 -2.95 12.14 -3.37
CA ARG A 97 -1.99 11.17 -3.88
C ARG A 97 -0.75 11.83 -4.44
N SER A 98 0.39 11.18 -4.21
CA SER A 98 1.62 11.41 -4.95
C SER A 98 2.01 10.12 -5.64
N ALA A 99 2.49 10.21 -6.88
CA ALA A 99 2.93 9.04 -7.63
C ALA A 99 4.15 9.42 -8.45
N PHE A 100 5.21 8.60 -8.39
CA PHE A 100 6.46 8.93 -9.09
C PHE A 100 7.34 7.70 -9.22
N GLN A 101 8.30 7.81 -10.12
CA GLN A 101 9.29 6.78 -10.31
C GLN A 101 10.39 6.92 -9.26
N VAL A 102 10.85 5.80 -8.74
CA VAL A 102 11.98 5.75 -7.81
C VAL A 102 13.15 5.03 -8.47
N ALA A 103 14.34 5.17 -7.88
CA ALA A 103 15.53 4.54 -8.42
C ALA A 103 15.41 3.02 -8.39
N ALA A 104 14.86 2.45 -7.32
CA ALA A 104 14.64 1.02 -7.20
C ALA A 104 13.72 0.77 -6.02
N LEU A 105 13.03 -0.36 -6.05
CA LEU A 105 12.21 -0.82 -4.95
C LEU A 105 12.83 -2.09 -4.36
N PRO A 106 12.55 -2.38 -3.09
CA PRO A 106 13.07 -3.59 -2.48
C PRO A 106 12.64 -4.84 -3.23
N ALA A 107 13.47 -5.85 -3.21
CA ALA A 107 13.18 -7.17 -3.78
C ALA A 107 12.86 -7.13 -5.27
N GLY A 108 13.30 -6.08 -5.97
CA GLY A 108 13.01 -5.97 -7.40
C GLY A 108 11.55 -5.65 -7.69
N GLY A 109 10.82 -5.09 -6.74
CA GLY A 109 9.42 -4.76 -6.93
C GLY A 109 9.21 -3.73 -8.02
N LEU A 110 8.06 -3.79 -8.66
CA LEU A 110 7.70 -2.87 -9.73
C LEU A 110 6.78 -1.76 -9.24
N VAL A 111 6.09 -1.96 -8.13
CA VAL A 111 5.19 -0.98 -7.54
C VAL A 111 5.13 -1.19 -6.03
N GLU A 112 5.01 -0.08 -5.31
CA GLU A 112 4.80 -0.10 -3.87
C GLU A 112 3.79 0.98 -3.54
N ILE A 113 2.83 0.68 -2.67
CA ILE A 113 1.77 1.62 -2.32
C ILE A 113 1.71 1.78 -0.81
N GLU A 114 1.68 3.04 -0.38
CA GLU A 114 1.66 3.41 1.02
C GLU A 114 0.41 4.25 1.26
N VAL A 115 -0.26 4.07 2.39
CA VAL A 115 -1.48 4.83 2.67
C VAL A 115 -1.49 5.35 4.10
N VAL A 116 -2.24 6.43 4.28
CA VAL A 116 -2.61 6.98 5.60
C VAL A 116 -4.12 7.02 5.64
N ALA A 117 -4.69 6.51 6.73
CA ALA A 117 -6.14 6.50 6.91
C ALA A 117 -6.52 7.25 8.18
N ALA A 118 -7.73 7.79 8.19
CA ALA A 118 -8.30 8.46 9.36
C ALA A 118 -9.60 7.76 9.72
N LEU A 119 -9.67 7.27 10.96
CA LEU A 119 -10.84 6.56 11.46
C LEU A 119 -11.91 7.51 11.97
#